data_26a6ecf04e47f1d026a7c535c7c7eb58
#
_entry.id   26a6ecf04e47f1d026a7c535c7c7eb58
#
_cell.length_a   1.000
_cell.length_b   1.000
_cell.length_c   1.000
_cell.angle_alpha   90.00
_cell.angle_beta   90.00
_cell.angle_gamma   90.00
#
_symmetry.space_group_name_H-M   'P 1'
#
loop_
_entity.id
_entity.type
_entity.pdbx_description
1 polymer ?
#
loop_
_entity_poly.entity_id
_entity_poly.type
_entity_poly.pdbx_seq_one_letter_code
_entity_poly.pdbx_strand_id
1 'polypeptide(L)'
;KYIGGPSVADKYIRSLGIQQFSILITEDDMHQDLSACYLNWSTPLEAARLLEILLTRSLFKDEYQEFLKNIMIECETGKDRLPQPLLKTDAVIGHKTGISDLNAKGQFIGTNDIGFVLLPNGSRYTVAVFIKDSNESMETNAKIIASISEVIYKYFTESYN
;
A
#
# COMPACT_ATOMS: atom_id res chain seq x y z
N LYS A 1 5.33 -21.31 -2.33
CA LYS A 1 5.48 -22.59 -3.07
C LYS A 1 4.82 -22.54 -4.44
N TYR A 2 3.59 -21.95 -4.56
CA TYR A 2 2.87 -21.90 -5.84
C TYR A 2 3.44 -20.86 -6.83
N ILE A 3 4.01 -19.75 -6.37
CA ILE A 3 4.56 -18.69 -7.22
C ILE A 3 6.09 -18.80 -7.42
N GLY A 4 6.76 -19.79 -6.84
CA GLY A 4 8.21 -20.01 -7.00
C GLY A 4 9.10 -19.17 -6.07
N GLY A 5 8.52 -18.51 -5.06
CA GLY A 5 9.26 -17.79 -4.01
C GLY A 5 9.51 -16.30 -4.31
N PRO A 6 10.17 -15.59 -3.38
CA PRO A 6 10.39 -14.14 -3.43
C PRO A 6 11.08 -13.65 -4.71
N SER A 7 12.12 -14.37 -5.18
CA SER A 7 12.87 -13.99 -6.38
C SER A 7 12.03 -14.01 -7.67
N VAL A 8 11.01 -14.85 -7.74
CA VAL A 8 10.10 -14.88 -8.90
C VAL A 8 9.17 -13.67 -8.85
N ALA A 9 8.64 -13.33 -7.66
CA ALA A 9 7.83 -12.14 -7.45
C ALA A 9 8.65 -10.87 -7.76
N ASP A 10 9.89 -10.76 -7.26
CA ASP A 10 10.78 -9.62 -7.52
C ASP A 10 11.02 -9.43 -9.02
N LYS A 11 11.38 -10.50 -9.74
CA LYS A 11 11.58 -10.45 -11.20
C LYS A 11 10.33 -10.02 -11.95
N TYR A 12 9.17 -10.53 -11.56
CA TYR A 12 7.92 -10.16 -12.19
C TYR A 12 7.62 -8.66 -12.02
N ILE A 13 7.70 -8.14 -10.80
CA ILE A 13 7.45 -6.73 -10.53
C ILE A 13 8.45 -5.82 -11.27
N ARG A 14 9.74 -6.21 -11.32
CA ARG A 14 10.74 -5.48 -12.12
C ARG A 14 10.42 -5.48 -13.62
N SER A 15 9.84 -6.56 -14.14
CA SER A 15 9.42 -6.62 -15.55
C SER A 15 8.28 -5.65 -15.88
N LEU A 16 7.52 -5.18 -14.89
CA LEU A 16 6.50 -4.15 -15.04
C LEU A 16 7.08 -2.72 -15.12
N GLY A 17 8.40 -2.57 -14.86
CA GLY A 17 9.10 -1.28 -14.87
C GLY A 17 9.30 -0.67 -13.48
N ILE A 18 9.01 -1.42 -12.41
CA ILE A 18 9.25 -1.02 -11.02
C ILE A 18 10.70 -1.35 -10.66
N GLN A 19 11.49 -0.35 -10.24
CA GLN A 19 12.93 -0.52 -10.01
C GLN A 19 13.37 -0.30 -8.56
N GLN A 20 12.80 0.70 -7.87
CA GLN A 20 13.15 1.06 -6.49
C GLN A 20 12.35 0.21 -5.50
N PHE A 21 12.67 -1.09 -5.48
CA PHE A 21 11.92 -2.09 -4.76
C PHE A 21 12.74 -3.38 -4.63
N SER A 22 12.48 -4.18 -3.59
CA SER A 22 13.10 -5.48 -3.37
C SER A 22 12.16 -6.43 -2.62
N ILE A 23 12.03 -7.66 -3.10
CA ILE A 23 11.46 -8.79 -2.38
C ILE A 23 12.49 -9.92 -2.35
N LEU A 24 13.17 -10.11 -1.22
CA LEU A 24 14.26 -11.08 -1.06
C LEU A 24 13.88 -12.28 -0.19
N ILE A 25 13.01 -12.07 0.79
CA ILE A 25 12.70 -13.05 1.84
C ILE A 25 11.20 -13.23 2.00
N THR A 26 10.82 -14.34 2.61
CA THR A 26 9.43 -14.63 2.97
C THR A 26 9.04 -13.96 4.29
N GLU A 27 7.76 -13.96 4.60
CA GLU A 27 7.25 -13.50 5.89
C GLU A 27 7.75 -14.41 7.04
N ASP A 28 7.85 -15.72 6.79
CA ASP A 28 8.41 -16.67 7.76
C ASP A 28 9.86 -16.32 8.13
N ASP A 29 10.69 -15.92 7.15
CA ASP A 29 12.06 -15.47 7.40
C ASP A 29 12.08 -14.19 8.26
N MET A 30 11.17 -13.25 8.01
CA MET A 30 11.04 -12.02 8.81
C MET A 30 10.62 -12.30 10.25
N HIS A 31 9.77 -13.30 10.50
CA HIS A 31 9.40 -13.70 11.85
C HIS A 31 10.54 -14.37 12.62
N GLN A 32 11.45 -15.04 11.93
CA GLN A 32 12.65 -15.66 12.55
C GLN A 32 13.73 -14.63 12.87
N ASP A 33 13.85 -13.59 12.05
CA ASP A 33 14.82 -12.50 12.25
C ASP A 33 14.17 -11.16 11.86
N LEU A 34 13.75 -10.39 12.86
CA LEU A 34 13.13 -9.08 12.64
C LEU A 34 14.04 -8.08 11.93
N SER A 35 15.37 -8.24 12.03
CA SER A 35 16.33 -7.38 11.31
C SER A 35 16.25 -7.61 9.80
N ALA A 36 15.84 -8.79 9.38
CA ALA A 36 15.66 -9.14 7.97
C ALA A 36 14.46 -8.43 7.32
N CYS A 37 13.50 -7.87 8.09
CA CYS A 37 12.38 -7.11 7.55
C CYS A 37 12.83 -5.98 6.60
N TYR A 38 13.99 -5.38 6.84
CA TYR A 38 14.54 -4.31 6.01
C TYR A 38 15.05 -4.76 4.64
N LEU A 39 15.15 -6.07 4.38
CA LEU A 39 15.56 -6.63 3.08
C LEU A 39 14.44 -6.55 2.04
N ASN A 40 13.19 -6.58 2.50
CA ASN A 40 12.02 -6.29 1.68
C ASN A 40 11.70 -4.80 1.80
N TRP A 41 11.75 -4.07 0.70
CA TRP A 41 11.50 -2.64 0.71
C TRP A 41 10.95 -2.13 -0.61
N SER A 42 10.33 -0.98 -0.59
CA SER A 42 9.93 -0.20 -1.76
C SER A 42 9.97 1.29 -1.42
N THR A 43 9.96 2.13 -2.43
CA THR A 43 9.65 3.56 -2.24
C THR A 43 8.13 3.78 -2.35
N PRO A 44 7.56 4.81 -1.67
CA PRO A 44 6.15 5.15 -1.84
C PRO A 44 5.77 5.42 -3.29
N LEU A 45 6.64 6.10 -4.04
CA LEU A 45 6.41 6.37 -5.46
C LEU A 45 6.28 5.08 -6.30
N GLU A 46 7.16 4.11 -6.09
CA GLU A 46 7.10 2.85 -6.86
C GLU A 46 5.88 2.00 -6.45
N ALA A 47 5.47 2.04 -5.19
CA ALA A 47 4.25 1.38 -4.74
C ALA A 47 3.00 2.02 -5.38
N ALA A 48 2.92 3.36 -5.42
CA ALA A 48 1.83 4.08 -6.10
C ALA A 48 1.83 3.80 -7.62
N ARG A 49 3.01 3.75 -8.26
CA ARG A 49 3.15 3.37 -9.68
C ARG A 49 2.69 1.95 -9.97
N LEU A 50 2.97 1.00 -9.09
CA LEU A 50 2.49 -0.39 -9.24
C LEU A 50 0.97 -0.45 -9.20
N LEU A 51 0.33 0.32 -8.31
CA LEU A 51 -1.13 0.43 -8.28
C LEU A 51 -1.69 1.08 -9.55
N GLU A 52 -1.05 2.11 -10.08
CA GLU A 52 -1.46 2.71 -11.37
C GLU A 52 -1.32 1.71 -12.52
N ILE A 53 -0.28 0.89 -12.54
CA ILE A 53 -0.12 -0.19 -13.51
C ILE A 53 -1.26 -1.22 -13.38
N LEU A 54 -1.65 -1.61 -12.15
CA LEU A 54 -2.78 -2.50 -11.90
C LEU A 54 -4.10 -1.93 -12.44
N LEU A 55 -4.29 -0.62 -12.37
CA LEU A 55 -5.51 0.04 -12.82
C LEU A 55 -5.57 0.28 -14.34
N THR A 56 -4.41 0.37 -15.01
CA THR A 56 -4.32 0.85 -16.40
C THR A 56 -3.85 -0.18 -17.41
N ARG A 57 -3.21 -1.26 -16.96
CA ARG A 57 -2.70 -2.31 -17.85
C ARG A 57 -3.44 -3.62 -17.63
N SER A 58 -3.62 -4.40 -18.69
CA SER A 58 -4.07 -5.79 -18.58
C SER A 58 -2.86 -6.65 -18.17
N LEU A 59 -2.79 -6.99 -16.89
CA LEU A 59 -1.71 -7.81 -16.29
C LEU A 59 -2.09 -9.29 -16.25
N PHE A 60 -3.38 -9.56 -16.08
CA PHE A 60 -3.95 -10.89 -15.91
C PHE A 60 -5.20 -11.00 -16.79
N LYS A 61 -5.86 -12.16 -16.77
CA LYS A 61 -7.24 -12.25 -17.25
C LYS A 61 -8.13 -11.30 -16.45
N ASP A 62 -9.09 -10.69 -17.12
CA ASP A 62 -9.95 -9.65 -16.53
C ASP A 62 -10.59 -10.11 -15.21
N GLU A 63 -11.05 -11.36 -15.14
CA GLU A 63 -11.65 -11.94 -13.93
C GLU A 63 -10.71 -11.89 -12.70
N TYR A 64 -9.40 -12.12 -12.88
CA TYR A 64 -8.43 -12.09 -11.79
C TYR A 64 -8.01 -10.65 -11.44
N GLN A 65 -7.98 -9.78 -12.43
CA GLN A 65 -7.65 -8.38 -12.21
C GLN A 65 -8.76 -7.67 -11.44
N GLU A 66 -10.02 -7.91 -11.82
CA GLU A 66 -11.17 -7.41 -11.08
C GLU A 66 -11.28 -8.04 -9.69
N PHE A 67 -11.01 -9.34 -9.55
CA PHE A 67 -10.95 -9.98 -8.24
C PHE A 67 -9.93 -9.30 -7.32
N LEU A 68 -8.71 -9.03 -7.81
CA LEU A 68 -7.67 -8.34 -7.02
C LEU A 68 -8.10 -6.93 -6.61
N LYS A 69 -8.70 -6.15 -7.50
CA LYS A 69 -9.24 -4.82 -7.18
C LYS A 69 -10.33 -4.91 -6.11
N ASN A 70 -11.26 -5.86 -6.25
CA ASN A 70 -12.38 -6.02 -5.33
C ASN A 70 -11.90 -6.41 -3.92
N ILE A 71 -10.96 -7.34 -3.76
CA ILE A 71 -10.42 -7.67 -2.43
C ILE A 71 -9.66 -6.49 -1.78
N MET A 72 -9.10 -5.57 -2.57
CA MET A 72 -8.54 -4.33 -2.05
C MET A 72 -9.62 -3.35 -1.61
N ILE A 73 -10.76 -3.27 -2.32
CA ILE A 73 -11.90 -2.44 -1.94
C ILE A 73 -12.58 -3.00 -0.68
N GLU A 74 -12.68 -4.30 -0.56
CA GLU A 74 -13.26 -5.01 0.58
C GLU A 74 -12.31 -5.13 1.78
N CYS A 75 -11.16 -4.49 1.76
CA CYS A 75 -10.17 -4.56 2.83
C CYS A 75 -10.73 -4.03 4.16
N GLU A 76 -10.76 -4.89 5.18
CA GLU A 76 -11.30 -4.58 6.50
C GLU A 76 -10.26 -4.01 7.48
N THR A 77 -8.95 -4.18 7.20
CA THR A 77 -7.88 -3.71 8.08
C THR A 77 -7.52 -2.26 7.80
N GLY A 78 -7.18 -1.48 8.83
CA GLY A 78 -6.67 -0.10 8.68
C GLY A 78 -7.71 0.91 8.21
N LYS A 79 -8.99 0.73 8.55
CA LYS A 79 -10.04 1.73 8.28
C LYS A 79 -9.76 3.09 8.94
N ASP A 80 -8.86 3.13 9.89
CA ASP A 80 -8.34 4.31 10.60
C ASP A 80 -7.17 5.01 9.89
N ARG A 81 -6.77 4.52 8.70
CA ARG A 81 -5.66 5.03 7.87
C ARG A 81 -6.17 5.72 6.61
N LEU A 82 -5.70 5.31 5.43
CA LEU A 82 -6.12 5.91 4.14
C LEU A 82 -7.65 6.03 3.97
N PRO A 83 -8.48 5.04 4.36
CA PRO A 83 -9.92 5.14 4.23
C PRO A 83 -10.58 6.16 5.15
N GLN A 84 -10.01 6.45 6.31
CA GLN A 84 -10.66 7.18 7.39
C GLN A 84 -11.35 8.51 6.93
N PRO A 85 -10.69 9.42 6.19
CA PRO A 85 -11.32 10.65 5.74
C PRO A 85 -12.34 10.45 4.62
N LEU A 86 -12.35 9.27 3.98
CA LEU A 86 -13.21 8.93 2.85
C LEU A 86 -14.51 8.23 3.25
N LEU A 87 -14.63 7.74 4.51
CA LEU A 87 -15.76 6.94 4.99
C LEU A 87 -17.14 7.61 4.85
N LYS A 88 -17.18 8.94 4.74
CA LYS A 88 -18.42 9.73 4.61
C LYS A 88 -18.52 10.41 3.24
N THR A 89 -17.81 9.93 2.25
CA THR A 89 -17.81 10.45 0.89
C THR A 89 -18.29 9.37 -0.08
N ASP A 90 -18.57 9.76 -1.31
CA ASP A 90 -18.92 8.84 -2.40
C ASP A 90 -17.68 8.28 -3.13
N ALA A 91 -16.48 8.53 -2.63
CA ALA A 91 -15.25 7.96 -3.18
C ALA A 91 -15.12 6.48 -2.82
N VAL A 92 -14.67 5.67 -3.77
CA VAL A 92 -14.34 4.27 -3.54
C VAL A 92 -12.84 4.13 -3.34
N ILE A 93 -12.43 3.50 -2.26
CA ILE A 93 -11.02 3.21 -1.99
C ILE A 93 -10.76 1.70 -1.98
N GLY A 94 -9.73 1.27 -2.71
CA GLY A 94 -9.14 -0.05 -2.56
C GLY A 94 -7.75 0.09 -1.96
N HIS A 95 -7.47 -0.61 -0.84
CA HIS A 95 -6.20 -0.44 -0.14
C HIS A 95 -5.64 -1.72 0.47
N LYS A 96 -4.37 -1.68 0.91
CA LYS A 96 -3.73 -2.75 1.68
C LYS A 96 -2.75 -2.18 2.69
N THR A 97 -2.94 -2.55 3.94
CA THR A 97 -2.07 -2.18 5.05
C THR A 97 -0.83 -3.06 5.16
N GLY A 98 0.25 -2.51 5.72
CA GLY A 98 1.40 -3.24 6.22
C GLY A 98 1.72 -2.80 7.65
N ILE A 99 1.96 -3.76 8.54
CA ILE A 99 2.35 -3.52 9.94
C ILE A 99 3.50 -4.47 10.24
N SER A 100 4.49 -3.98 10.98
CA SER A 100 5.59 -4.79 11.51
C SER A 100 5.59 -4.81 13.03
N ASP A 101 6.40 -5.72 13.56
CA ASP A 101 6.79 -5.72 14.97
C ASP A 101 7.76 -4.57 15.30
N LEU A 102 8.13 -4.47 16.57
CA LEU A 102 9.11 -3.48 17.06
C LEU A 102 10.54 -3.97 16.80
N ASN A 103 11.41 -3.08 16.35
CA ASN A 103 12.85 -3.35 16.26
C ASN A 103 13.50 -3.35 17.65
N ALA A 104 14.81 -3.64 17.71
CA ALA A 104 15.58 -3.68 18.96
C ALA A 104 15.61 -2.35 19.74
N LYS A 105 15.22 -1.24 19.11
CA LYS A 105 15.10 0.09 19.74
C LYS A 105 13.68 0.39 20.23
N GLY A 106 12.75 -0.56 20.13
CA GLY A 106 11.34 -0.36 20.49
C GLY A 106 10.54 0.47 19.47
N GLN A 107 11.02 0.57 18.23
CA GLN A 107 10.37 1.33 17.16
C GLN A 107 9.59 0.38 16.25
N PHE A 108 8.38 0.78 15.80
CA PHE A 108 7.70 0.06 14.72
C PHE A 108 8.53 0.13 13.43
N ILE A 109 8.98 -1.01 12.93
CA ILE A 109 9.79 -1.11 11.70
C ILE A 109 9.04 -0.50 10.51
N GLY A 110 7.73 -0.77 10.40
CA GLY A 110 6.89 -0.21 9.37
C GLY A 110 5.41 -0.11 9.78
N THR A 111 4.80 1.02 9.48
CA THR A 111 3.34 1.22 9.53
C THR A 111 2.96 1.85 8.21
N ASN A 112 2.38 1.05 7.33
CA ASN A 112 2.20 1.42 5.94
C ASN A 112 0.75 1.26 5.50
N ASP A 113 0.35 2.05 4.48
CA ASP A 113 -0.88 1.82 3.75
C ASP A 113 -0.69 2.29 2.31
N ILE A 114 -1.15 1.50 1.34
CA ILE A 114 -1.15 1.82 -0.08
C ILE A 114 -2.53 1.60 -0.66
N GLY A 115 -2.94 2.44 -1.61
CA GLY A 115 -4.28 2.30 -2.17
C GLY A 115 -4.49 3.09 -3.46
N PHE A 116 -5.63 2.86 -4.05
CA PHE A 116 -6.18 3.67 -5.12
C PHE A 116 -7.55 4.23 -4.70
N VAL A 117 -7.85 5.42 -5.18
CA VAL A 117 -9.14 6.08 -4.92
C VAL A 117 -9.80 6.43 -6.25
N LEU A 118 -11.06 6.03 -6.38
CA LEU A 118 -11.93 6.35 -7.51
C LEU A 118 -12.91 7.44 -7.05
N LEU A 119 -12.91 8.57 -7.73
CA LEU A 119 -13.73 9.73 -7.37
C LEU A 119 -15.05 9.71 -8.13
N PRO A 120 -16.13 10.29 -7.58
CA PRO A 120 -17.45 10.33 -8.23
C PRO A 120 -17.47 11.02 -9.60
N ASN A 121 -16.52 11.95 -9.85
CA ASN A 121 -16.37 12.64 -11.13
C ASN A 121 -15.66 11.80 -12.21
N GLY A 122 -15.35 10.54 -11.94
CA GLY A 122 -14.66 9.61 -12.84
C GLY A 122 -13.13 9.73 -12.84
N SER A 123 -12.55 10.68 -12.11
CA SER A 123 -11.09 10.75 -11.91
C SER A 123 -10.63 9.74 -10.84
N ARG A 124 -9.33 9.50 -10.77
CA ARG A 124 -8.73 8.62 -9.78
C ARG A 124 -7.33 9.08 -9.39
N TYR A 125 -6.84 8.59 -8.28
CA TYR A 125 -5.43 8.70 -7.89
C TYR A 125 -4.96 7.44 -7.16
N THR A 126 -3.65 7.24 -7.14
CA THR A 126 -2.99 6.21 -6.33
C THR A 126 -2.19 6.88 -5.22
N VAL A 127 -2.10 6.25 -4.07
CA VAL A 127 -1.45 6.79 -2.87
C VAL A 127 -0.68 5.69 -2.15
N ALA A 128 0.49 6.03 -1.62
CA ALA A 128 1.26 5.16 -0.74
C ALA A 128 1.87 5.99 0.39
N VAL A 129 1.66 5.57 1.61
CA VAL A 129 2.23 6.21 2.81
C VAL A 129 3.00 5.16 3.59
N PHE A 130 4.29 5.41 3.79
CA PHE A 130 5.19 4.55 4.54
C PHE A 130 5.76 5.30 5.73
N ILE A 131 5.53 4.78 6.94
CA ILE A 131 6.13 5.26 8.18
C ILE A 131 7.12 4.19 8.64
N LYS A 132 8.39 4.56 8.73
CA LYS A 132 9.49 3.66 9.06
C LYS A 132 10.15 4.05 10.37
N ASP A 133 10.56 3.04 11.16
CA ASP A 133 11.30 3.21 12.42
C ASP A 133 10.64 4.22 13.36
N SER A 134 9.32 4.10 13.52
CA SER A 134 8.52 5.06 14.29
C SER A 134 8.58 4.80 15.79
N ASN A 135 8.80 5.85 16.57
CA ASN A 135 8.65 5.85 18.02
C ASN A 135 7.20 6.16 18.47
N GLU A 136 6.34 6.54 17.52
CA GLU A 136 4.95 6.89 17.81
C GLU A 136 4.11 5.64 18.06
N SER A 137 2.96 5.83 18.72
CA SER A 137 1.99 4.77 18.88
C SER A 137 1.38 4.37 17.54
N MET A 138 0.84 3.15 17.44
CA MET A 138 0.12 2.69 16.25
C MET A 138 -1.05 3.62 15.91
N GLU A 139 -1.76 4.15 16.92
CA GLU A 139 -2.83 5.11 16.75
C GLU A 139 -2.34 6.44 16.16
N THR A 140 -1.20 6.95 16.63
CA THR A 140 -0.60 8.17 16.08
C THR A 140 -0.15 7.96 14.63
N ASN A 141 0.49 6.83 14.33
CA ASN A 141 0.88 6.48 12.98
C ASN A 141 -0.34 6.38 12.04
N ALA A 142 -1.44 5.78 12.49
CA ALA A 142 -2.67 5.71 11.72
C ALA A 142 -3.26 7.10 11.44
N LYS A 143 -3.29 7.99 12.43
CA LYS A 143 -3.74 9.39 12.28
C LYS A 143 -2.87 10.17 11.29
N ILE A 144 -1.56 9.97 11.29
CA ILE A 144 -0.65 10.59 10.30
C ILE A 144 -1.04 10.16 8.89
N ILE A 145 -1.24 8.85 8.67
CA ILE A 145 -1.66 8.33 7.36
C ILE A 145 -3.01 8.90 6.94
N ALA A 146 -3.99 8.95 7.86
CA ALA A 146 -5.32 9.51 7.60
C ALA A 146 -5.24 11.00 7.24
N SER A 147 -4.43 11.78 7.94
CA SER A 147 -4.26 13.21 7.67
C SER A 147 -3.65 13.46 6.29
N ILE A 148 -2.66 12.65 5.89
CA ILE A 148 -2.09 12.71 4.54
C ILE A 148 -3.15 12.38 3.48
N SER A 149 -3.94 11.33 3.71
CA SER A 149 -5.05 10.94 2.83
C SER A 149 -6.08 12.07 2.67
N GLU A 150 -6.43 12.75 3.77
CA GLU A 150 -7.37 13.87 3.75
C GLU A 150 -6.87 15.03 2.88
N VAL A 151 -5.60 15.41 3.02
CA VAL A 151 -4.99 16.49 2.23
C VAL A 151 -4.99 16.13 0.74
N ILE A 152 -4.62 14.89 0.39
CA ILE A 152 -4.61 14.42 -1.00
C ILE A 152 -6.03 14.42 -1.56
N TYR A 153 -7.01 13.90 -0.81
CA TYR A 153 -8.41 13.87 -1.25
C TYR A 153 -8.94 15.28 -1.53
N LYS A 154 -8.73 16.22 -0.62
CA LYS A 154 -9.11 17.64 -0.82
C LYS A 154 -8.47 18.22 -2.08
N TYR A 155 -7.18 18.01 -2.28
CA TYR A 155 -6.48 18.47 -3.48
C TYR A 155 -7.17 18.01 -4.77
N PHE A 156 -7.49 16.71 -4.86
CA PHE A 156 -8.11 16.16 -6.06
C PHE A 156 -9.60 16.53 -6.23
N THR A 157 -10.30 16.87 -5.16
CA THR A 157 -11.70 17.29 -5.24
C THR A 157 -11.88 18.79 -5.43
N GLU A 158 -10.97 19.62 -4.90
CA GLU A 158 -11.03 21.08 -5.01
C GLU A 158 -10.37 21.62 -6.28
N SER A 159 -9.34 20.95 -6.79
CA SER A 159 -8.60 21.41 -7.99
C SER A 159 -9.28 21.03 -9.32
N TYR A 160 -10.34 20.24 -9.29
CA TYR A 160 -11.07 19.79 -10.47
C TYR A 160 -12.54 20.25 -10.49
N ASN A 161 -12.92 21.17 -9.61
CA ASN A 161 -14.13 21.99 -9.68
C ASN A 161 -13.81 23.35 -10.28
#